data_e703f14c7fcf02713404f789993a6bec
#
_entry.id   e703f14c7fcf02713404f789993a6bec
#
_cell.length_a   1.000
_cell.length_b   1.000
_cell.length_c   1.000
_cell.angle_alpha   90.00
_cell.angle_beta   90.00
_cell.angle_gamma   90.00
#
_symmetry.space_group_name_H-M   'P 1'
#
loop_
_entity.id
_entity.type
_entity.pdbx_description
1 polymer ?
#
loop_
_entity_poly.entity_id
_entity_poly.type
_entity_poly.pdbx_seq_one_letter_code
_entity_poly.pdbx_strand_id
1 'polypeptide(L)'
;MKRLLICVLALSATVSVSQKPVAGPLRNSIGMDFVKIAPGEFMMGCSKDDKECNPDENPRHRVQITKSFEIGKYEVTQAQWVAVMQSNPSSNRGDTRPVETVSKLEAQDFIAKLNATNDGYRYRLPTEAEWEYAARAGMDAPYSGPLGQVAWYAANSEDETHPVGQKNPNAWGLYDTQGNVREWVSDLYTANYYSNSPAADPTGPEFGARGRGGPGGGPGPGGPGGPGGRGGRGGQQGGNAPPPFPPGPPPGASQQQQIDALRLQVQQLQQEVQFLRNQIDGGPPRGGPGGPGGPARGGGIGPNGVPLDAIDGLPTGLPVVRGGGWDQSGPFQRVSARYSYYGPTLRVSDIGFRVVRQPVAQ
;
A
#
# COMPACT_ATOMS: atom_id res chain seq x y z
N MET A 1 36.07 -56.85 19.72
CA MET A 1 36.02 -55.35 19.79
C MET A 1 34.77 -54.88 19.08
N LYS A 2 33.70 -54.61 19.83
CA LYS A 2 32.41 -54.09 19.30
C LYS A 2 32.44 -52.57 19.46
N ARG A 3 32.40 -51.82 18.33
CA ARG A 3 32.30 -50.36 18.31
C ARG A 3 30.82 -49.98 18.49
N LEU A 4 30.51 -49.31 19.58
CA LEU A 4 29.19 -48.73 19.85
C LEU A 4 29.11 -47.36 19.13
N LEU A 5 28.19 -47.23 18.17
CA LEU A 5 27.92 -45.99 17.47
C LEU A 5 26.84 -45.25 18.22
N ILE A 6 27.19 -44.15 18.89
CA ILE A 6 26.21 -43.28 19.60
C ILE A 6 25.72 -42.26 18.58
N CYS A 7 24.47 -42.40 18.13
CA CYS A 7 23.76 -41.37 17.39
C CYS A 7 23.24 -40.32 18.37
N VAL A 8 23.83 -39.12 18.34
CA VAL A 8 23.28 -37.96 19.05
C VAL A 8 22.21 -37.35 18.17
N LEU A 9 20.93 -37.57 18.51
CA LEU A 9 19.82 -36.83 17.92
C LEU A 9 19.78 -35.42 18.53
N ALA A 10 20.15 -34.42 17.76
CA ALA A 10 19.90 -33.00 18.09
C ALA A 10 18.42 -32.70 17.90
N LEU A 11 17.67 -32.61 18.99
CA LEU A 11 16.29 -32.13 19.00
C LEU A 11 16.31 -30.59 18.91
N SER A 12 16.11 -30.04 17.73
CA SER A 12 15.87 -28.62 17.56
C SER A 12 14.42 -28.31 17.98
N ALA A 13 14.26 -27.82 19.20
CA ALA A 13 12.99 -27.31 19.67
C ALA A 13 12.69 -25.97 18.99
N THR A 14 11.77 -25.98 18.02
CA THR A 14 11.14 -24.75 17.50
C THR A 14 10.20 -24.22 18.58
N VAL A 15 10.61 -23.15 19.26
CA VAL A 15 9.74 -22.42 20.19
C VAL A 15 8.72 -21.64 19.38
N SER A 16 7.55 -22.20 19.15
CA SER A 16 6.37 -21.45 18.71
C SER A 16 5.90 -20.60 19.89
N VAL A 17 6.21 -19.31 19.85
CA VAL A 17 5.66 -18.35 20.81
C VAL A 17 4.20 -18.09 20.42
N SER A 18 3.30 -18.88 21.01
CA SER A 18 1.86 -18.60 20.98
C SER A 18 1.59 -17.40 21.88
N GLN A 19 1.41 -16.21 21.26
CA GLN A 19 1.01 -15.02 22.02
C GLN A 19 -0.48 -15.12 22.36
N LYS A 20 -0.78 -15.26 23.65
CA LYS A 20 -2.14 -15.10 24.16
C LYS A 20 -2.56 -13.62 23.98
N PRO A 21 -3.82 -13.34 23.53
CA PRO A 21 -4.32 -11.99 23.46
C PRO A 21 -4.24 -11.31 24.82
N VAL A 22 -3.72 -10.09 24.87
CA VAL A 22 -3.72 -9.25 26.07
C VAL A 22 -5.15 -8.81 26.36
N ALA A 23 -5.54 -8.88 27.64
CA ALA A 23 -6.88 -8.71 28.15
C ALA A 23 -7.53 -7.36 27.75
N GLY A 24 -8.77 -7.43 27.25
CA GLY A 24 -9.72 -6.34 27.08
C GLY A 24 -9.59 -5.59 25.75
N PRO A 25 -10.71 -5.10 25.18
CA PRO A 25 -10.66 -4.29 23.97
C PRO A 25 -10.02 -2.95 24.31
N LEU A 26 -8.86 -2.70 23.70
CA LEU A 26 -8.24 -1.36 23.69
C LEU A 26 -9.10 -0.48 22.77
N ARG A 27 -9.95 0.37 23.35
CA ARG A 27 -10.89 1.20 22.61
C ARG A 27 -10.58 2.69 22.80
N ASN A 28 -10.68 3.51 21.74
CA ASN A 28 -10.56 4.95 21.84
C ASN A 28 -11.93 5.66 21.98
N SER A 29 -11.91 6.99 22.09
CA SER A 29 -13.09 7.82 22.32
C SER A 29 -14.12 7.80 21.18
N ILE A 30 -13.73 7.49 19.96
CA ILE A 30 -14.62 7.36 18.80
C ILE A 30 -15.02 5.91 18.50
N GLY A 31 -14.78 4.99 19.44
CA GLY A 31 -15.23 3.62 19.37
C GLY A 31 -14.38 2.69 18.49
N MET A 32 -13.12 3.05 18.16
CA MET A 32 -12.22 2.16 17.45
C MET A 32 -11.60 1.15 18.42
N ASP A 33 -11.71 -0.14 18.09
CA ASP A 33 -11.06 -1.22 18.82
C ASP A 33 -9.67 -1.51 18.24
N PHE A 34 -8.71 -1.85 19.09
CA PHE A 34 -7.33 -2.12 18.72
C PHE A 34 -6.86 -3.49 19.19
N VAL A 35 -5.90 -4.05 18.47
CA VAL A 35 -5.14 -5.24 18.85
C VAL A 35 -3.70 -4.82 19.09
N LYS A 36 -3.12 -5.20 20.22
CA LYS A 36 -1.72 -4.98 20.52
C LYS A 36 -0.87 -6.03 19.83
N ILE A 37 0.05 -5.58 19.00
CA ILE A 37 1.02 -6.40 18.27
C ILE A 37 2.36 -6.30 18.97
N ALA A 38 2.92 -7.45 19.35
CA ALA A 38 4.25 -7.50 19.96
C ALA A 38 5.35 -7.41 18.90
N PRO A 39 6.56 -6.99 19.28
CA PRO A 39 7.74 -7.10 18.42
C PRO A 39 7.97 -8.54 17.98
N GLY A 40 8.55 -8.73 16.80
CA GLY A 40 8.87 -10.06 16.29
C GLY A 40 9.42 -10.02 14.88
N GLU A 41 9.56 -11.19 14.29
CA GLU A 41 10.13 -11.36 12.96
C GLU A 41 9.20 -12.17 12.08
N PHE A 42 9.23 -11.90 10.78
CA PHE A 42 8.48 -12.66 9.80
C PHE A 42 9.17 -12.65 8.44
N MET A 43 8.71 -13.49 7.55
CA MET A 43 9.11 -13.48 6.15
C MET A 43 8.11 -12.66 5.36
N MET A 44 8.50 -11.46 4.93
CA MET A 44 7.72 -10.53 4.12
C MET A 44 7.79 -10.91 2.65
N GLY A 45 6.68 -10.74 1.94
CA GLY A 45 6.58 -11.05 0.51
C GLY A 45 5.93 -12.39 0.23
N CYS A 46 6.21 -12.97 -0.94
CA CYS A 46 5.58 -14.19 -1.43
C CYS A 46 5.55 -15.29 -0.38
N SER A 47 4.37 -15.84 -0.06
CA SER A 47 4.22 -16.93 0.88
C SER A 47 4.89 -18.19 0.35
N LYS A 48 5.33 -19.07 1.27
CA LYS A 48 5.92 -20.35 0.87
C LYS A 48 4.92 -21.15 0.05
N ASP A 49 5.41 -21.70 -1.06
CA ASP A 49 4.64 -22.54 -1.99
C ASP A 49 3.47 -21.80 -2.73
N ASP A 50 3.35 -20.48 -2.57
CA ASP A 50 2.41 -19.68 -3.34
C ASP A 50 2.92 -19.50 -4.78
N LYS A 51 2.10 -19.94 -5.75
CA LYS A 51 2.44 -19.88 -7.19
C LYS A 51 1.81 -18.67 -7.90
N GLU A 52 1.03 -17.89 -7.18
CA GLU A 52 0.28 -16.75 -7.72
C GLU A 52 0.92 -15.40 -7.35
N CYS A 53 2.15 -15.42 -6.78
CA CYS A 53 2.86 -14.21 -6.41
C CYS A 53 3.25 -13.37 -7.61
N ASN A 54 3.07 -12.07 -7.48
CA ASN A 54 3.61 -11.11 -8.43
C ASN A 54 5.13 -10.91 -8.24
N PRO A 55 5.85 -10.48 -9.27
CA PRO A 55 7.29 -10.21 -9.19
C PRO A 55 7.70 -9.24 -8.08
N ASP A 56 6.86 -8.24 -7.80
CA ASP A 56 7.09 -7.20 -6.78
C ASP A 56 6.87 -7.67 -5.33
N GLU A 57 6.34 -8.89 -5.16
CA GLU A 57 6.27 -9.58 -3.88
C GLU A 57 7.59 -10.33 -3.58
N ASN A 58 8.58 -10.25 -4.48
CA ASN A 58 9.87 -10.92 -4.40
C ASN A 58 11.05 -9.92 -4.42
N PRO A 59 12.21 -10.27 -3.84
CA PRO A 59 12.47 -11.50 -3.10
C PRO A 59 11.74 -11.52 -1.75
N ARG A 60 11.24 -12.69 -1.37
CA ARG A 60 10.81 -12.93 0.00
C ARG A 60 12.00 -12.72 0.94
N HIS A 61 11.82 -11.93 1.98
CA HIS A 61 12.92 -11.53 2.86
C HIS A 61 12.49 -11.45 4.32
N ARG A 62 13.46 -11.56 5.22
CA ARG A 62 13.23 -11.45 6.67
C ARG A 62 13.08 -10.01 7.07
N VAL A 63 12.01 -9.71 7.81
CA VAL A 63 11.74 -8.40 8.41
C VAL A 63 11.55 -8.56 9.91
N GLN A 64 12.12 -7.63 10.67
CA GLN A 64 11.98 -7.51 12.11
C GLN A 64 11.15 -6.27 12.45
N ILE A 65 10.06 -6.45 13.16
CA ILE A 65 9.31 -5.37 13.80
C ILE A 65 9.88 -5.22 15.21
N THR A 66 10.58 -4.11 15.48
CA THR A 66 11.35 -3.96 16.71
C THR A 66 10.55 -3.38 17.88
N LYS A 67 9.42 -2.72 17.60
CA LYS A 67 8.59 -2.05 18.60
C LYS A 67 7.15 -2.59 18.57
N SER A 68 6.55 -2.75 19.77
CA SER A 68 5.11 -3.01 19.81
C SER A 68 4.30 -1.83 19.32
N PHE A 69 3.18 -2.12 18.70
CA PHE A 69 2.20 -1.12 18.25
C PHE A 69 0.78 -1.67 18.47
N GLU A 70 -0.21 -0.79 18.39
CA GLU A 70 -1.61 -1.17 18.42
C GLU A 70 -2.22 -0.86 17.06
N ILE A 71 -2.83 -1.86 16.40
CA ILE A 71 -3.46 -1.73 15.09
C ILE A 71 -4.97 -1.85 15.21
N GLY A 72 -5.72 -1.10 14.42
CA GLY A 72 -7.16 -1.20 14.34
C GLY A 72 -7.60 -2.64 14.11
N LYS A 73 -8.47 -3.15 15.00
CA LYS A 73 -9.05 -4.49 14.90
C LYS A 73 -9.80 -4.69 13.60
N TYR A 74 -10.40 -3.60 13.11
CA TYR A 74 -11.19 -3.48 11.90
C TYR A 74 -10.64 -2.34 11.04
N GLU A 75 -11.10 -2.28 9.80
CA GLU A 75 -11.03 -1.08 8.98
C GLU A 75 -11.75 0.08 9.67
N VAL A 76 -11.39 1.33 9.38
CA VAL A 76 -12.11 2.51 9.88
C VAL A 76 -13.54 2.50 9.34
N THR A 77 -14.53 2.53 10.22
CA THR A 77 -15.94 2.52 9.81
C THR A 77 -16.42 3.90 9.40
N GLN A 78 -17.54 3.94 8.65
CA GLN A 78 -18.19 5.19 8.25
C GLN A 78 -18.65 6.01 9.45
N ALA A 79 -19.18 5.40 10.52
CA ALA A 79 -19.52 6.10 11.74
C ALA A 79 -18.30 6.76 12.40
N GLN A 80 -17.16 6.05 12.46
CA GLN A 80 -15.91 6.60 13.00
C GLN A 80 -15.37 7.73 12.14
N TRP A 81 -15.44 7.58 10.82
CA TRP A 81 -15.06 8.63 9.89
C TRP A 81 -15.92 9.89 10.06
N VAL A 82 -17.25 9.74 10.09
CA VAL A 82 -18.20 10.87 10.29
C VAL A 82 -17.97 11.58 11.62
N ALA A 83 -17.65 10.84 12.68
CA ALA A 83 -17.36 11.43 13.99
C ALA A 83 -16.17 12.42 13.96
N VAL A 84 -15.23 12.26 13.02
CA VAL A 84 -14.04 13.11 12.88
C VAL A 84 -14.18 14.11 11.73
N MET A 85 -14.68 13.63 10.56
CA MET A 85 -14.68 14.40 9.30
C MET A 85 -16.01 15.10 9.00
N GLN A 86 -17.08 14.77 9.75
CA GLN A 86 -18.42 15.37 9.65
C GLN A 86 -19.08 15.20 8.25
N SER A 87 -18.57 14.30 7.44
CA SER A 87 -19.11 13.95 6.13
C SER A 87 -18.85 12.48 5.83
N ASN A 88 -19.60 11.89 4.91
CA ASN A 88 -19.37 10.50 4.52
C ASN A 88 -19.19 10.42 2.99
N PRO A 89 -18.00 10.12 2.47
CA PRO A 89 -17.73 10.01 1.03
C PRO A 89 -18.13 8.67 0.43
N SER A 90 -18.38 7.65 1.26
CA SER A 90 -18.54 6.26 0.83
C SER A 90 -19.68 6.07 -0.16
N SER A 91 -19.49 5.20 -1.13
CA SER A 91 -20.50 4.77 -2.11
C SER A 91 -21.46 3.75 -1.50
N ASN A 92 -20.94 2.76 -0.79
CA ASN A 92 -21.73 1.72 -0.10
C ASN A 92 -22.05 2.18 1.33
N ARG A 93 -23.23 2.75 1.54
CA ARG A 93 -23.61 3.39 2.82
C ARG A 93 -23.92 2.39 3.94
N GLY A 94 -23.45 2.71 5.15
CA GLY A 94 -23.73 1.95 6.37
C GLY A 94 -22.76 2.27 7.49
N ASP A 95 -23.22 2.63 8.67
CA ASP A 95 -22.39 3.11 9.79
C ASP A 95 -21.30 2.13 10.21
N THR A 96 -21.57 0.82 10.11
CA THR A 96 -20.65 -0.26 10.46
C THR A 96 -19.86 -0.81 9.27
N ARG A 97 -20.09 -0.31 8.05
CA ARG A 97 -19.27 -0.63 6.88
C ARG A 97 -17.96 0.15 6.92
N PRO A 98 -16.89 -0.32 6.26
CA PRO A 98 -15.68 0.48 6.16
C PRO A 98 -15.96 1.79 5.43
N VAL A 99 -15.26 2.85 5.80
CA VAL A 99 -15.21 4.04 4.96
C VAL A 99 -14.40 3.73 3.71
N GLU A 100 -14.95 4.06 2.55
CA GLU A 100 -14.31 3.91 1.24
C GLU A 100 -14.54 5.16 0.39
N THR A 101 -14.03 5.20 -0.83
CA THR A 101 -14.01 6.41 -1.66
C THR A 101 -13.25 7.56 -0.97
N VAL A 102 -12.21 7.20 -0.25
CA VAL A 102 -11.28 8.11 0.43
C VAL A 102 -9.89 8.02 -0.18
N SER A 103 -9.28 9.15 -0.46
CA SER A 103 -7.90 9.24 -0.91
C SER A 103 -6.92 9.03 0.26
N LYS A 104 -5.65 8.72 -0.05
CA LYS A 104 -4.59 8.64 0.99
C LYS A 104 -4.44 9.96 1.74
N LEU A 105 -4.56 11.10 1.06
CA LEU A 105 -4.47 12.42 1.71
C LEU A 105 -5.62 12.65 2.69
N GLU A 106 -6.84 12.23 2.36
CA GLU A 106 -7.98 12.36 3.28
C GLU A 106 -7.87 11.40 4.47
N ALA A 107 -7.35 10.20 4.28
CA ALA A 107 -7.01 9.31 5.39
C ALA A 107 -5.96 9.92 6.32
N GLN A 108 -4.98 10.63 5.78
CA GLN A 108 -3.99 11.39 6.57
C GLN A 108 -4.62 12.60 7.29
N ASP A 109 -5.57 13.32 6.68
CA ASP A 109 -6.31 14.40 7.33
C ASP A 109 -7.18 13.88 8.49
N PHE A 110 -7.89 12.77 8.29
CA PHE A 110 -8.60 12.08 9.38
C PHE A 110 -7.67 11.77 10.55
N ILE A 111 -6.50 11.20 10.27
CA ILE A 111 -5.49 10.87 11.29
C ILE A 111 -4.95 12.13 11.98
N ALA A 112 -4.72 13.21 11.24
CA ALA A 112 -4.27 14.48 11.81
C ALA A 112 -5.31 15.07 12.80
N LYS A 113 -6.59 15.03 12.42
CA LYS A 113 -7.70 15.46 13.31
C LYS A 113 -7.85 14.53 14.51
N LEU A 114 -7.71 13.22 14.34
CA LEU A 114 -7.72 12.28 15.44
C LEU A 114 -6.57 12.53 16.42
N ASN A 115 -5.37 12.82 15.93
CA ASN A 115 -4.21 13.21 16.75
C ASN A 115 -4.42 14.52 17.51
N ALA A 116 -5.21 15.44 16.98
CA ALA A 116 -5.52 16.71 17.65
C ALA A 116 -6.39 16.53 18.89
N THR A 117 -7.03 15.37 19.09
CA THR A 117 -7.79 15.05 20.31
C THR A 117 -6.91 14.87 21.55
N ASN A 118 -5.60 14.61 21.36
CA ASN A 118 -4.60 14.41 22.41
C ASN A 118 -5.02 13.38 23.47
N ASP A 119 -5.53 12.23 23.03
CA ASP A 119 -6.01 11.13 23.90
C ASP A 119 -4.89 10.28 24.53
N GLY A 120 -3.64 10.73 24.43
CA GLY A 120 -2.46 10.03 24.93
C GLY A 120 -1.83 9.07 23.93
N TYR A 121 -2.35 9.02 22.71
CA TYR A 121 -1.83 8.20 21.63
C TYR A 121 -1.45 9.04 20.41
N ARG A 122 -0.52 8.50 19.61
CA ARG A 122 -0.21 8.99 18.28
C ARG A 122 -0.66 7.99 17.24
N TYR A 123 -1.57 8.46 16.38
CA TYR A 123 -2.15 7.67 15.29
C TYR A 123 -1.41 7.91 13.98
N ARG A 124 -1.35 6.88 13.14
CA ARG A 124 -0.80 6.92 11.78
C ARG A 124 -1.35 5.77 10.93
N LEU A 125 -1.09 5.79 9.64
CA LEU A 125 -1.23 4.58 8.82
C LEU A 125 -0.18 3.54 9.25
N PRO A 126 -0.46 2.23 9.14
CA PRO A 126 0.55 1.20 9.28
C PRO A 126 1.62 1.36 8.19
N THR A 127 2.86 0.96 8.46
CA THR A 127 3.80 0.67 7.38
C THR A 127 3.34 -0.58 6.64
N GLU A 128 3.81 -0.76 5.40
CA GLU A 128 3.51 -1.97 4.63
C GLU A 128 3.94 -3.23 5.39
N ALA A 129 5.10 -3.19 6.03
CA ALA A 129 5.62 -4.29 6.82
C ALA A 129 4.81 -4.56 8.10
N GLU A 130 4.38 -3.52 8.82
CA GLU A 130 3.51 -3.67 9.98
C GLU A 130 2.15 -4.27 9.59
N TRP A 131 1.61 -3.80 8.47
CA TRP A 131 0.35 -4.31 7.95
C TRP A 131 0.46 -5.80 7.61
N GLU A 132 1.48 -6.21 6.83
CA GLU A 132 1.67 -7.61 6.43
C GLU A 132 1.98 -8.52 7.64
N TYR A 133 2.83 -8.05 8.57
CA TYR A 133 3.12 -8.76 9.82
C TYR A 133 1.85 -9.05 10.62
N ALA A 134 1.00 -8.04 10.77
CA ALA A 134 -0.26 -8.16 11.49
C ALA A 134 -1.28 -9.04 10.74
N ALA A 135 -1.38 -8.92 9.41
CA ALA A 135 -2.26 -9.72 8.58
C ALA A 135 -1.87 -11.20 8.58
N ARG A 136 -0.58 -11.51 8.53
CA ARG A 136 -0.08 -12.89 8.62
C ARG A 136 -0.33 -13.53 9.98
N ALA A 137 -0.28 -12.78 11.04
CA ALA A 137 -0.48 -13.28 12.40
C ALA A 137 0.33 -14.55 12.73
N GLY A 138 1.60 -14.60 12.27
CA GLY A 138 2.52 -15.72 12.46
C GLY A 138 2.40 -16.85 11.44
N MET A 139 1.49 -16.75 10.45
CA MET A 139 1.32 -17.76 9.41
C MET A 139 2.15 -17.45 8.16
N ASP A 140 2.62 -18.52 7.50
CA ASP A 140 3.33 -18.46 6.22
C ASP A 140 2.46 -19.09 5.12
N ALA A 141 1.27 -18.52 4.95
CA ALA A 141 0.30 -18.96 3.94
C ALA A 141 -0.24 -17.72 3.18
N PRO A 142 -0.73 -17.88 1.95
CA PRO A 142 -1.29 -16.76 1.20
C PRO A 142 -2.58 -16.21 1.82
N TYR A 143 -3.32 -17.04 2.56
CA TYR A 143 -4.58 -16.68 3.21
C TYR A 143 -4.59 -17.10 4.68
N SER A 144 -5.30 -16.35 5.51
CA SER A 144 -5.45 -16.64 6.95
C SER A 144 -6.40 -17.81 7.25
N GLY A 145 -7.04 -18.37 6.22
CA GLY A 145 -7.97 -19.48 6.28
C GLY A 145 -8.65 -19.73 4.92
N PRO A 146 -9.69 -20.60 4.87
CA PRO A 146 -10.50 -20.75 3.66
C PRO A 146 -11.08 -19.40 3.22
N LEU A 147 -10.80 -18.96 1.99
CA LEU A 147 -11.02 -17.57 1.55
C LEU A 147 -12.46 -17.08 1.79
N GLY A 148 -13.47 -17.90 1.49
CA GLY A 148 -14.86 -17.52 1.70
C GLY A 148 -15.26 -17.32 3.18
N GLN A 149 -14.43 -17.81 4.14
CA GLN A 149 -14.65 -17.63 5.58
C GLN A 149 -13.92 -16.40 6.15
N VAL A 150 -12.87 -15.94 5.49
CA VAL A 150 -11.99 -14.86 5.99
C VAL A 150 -12.09 -13.57 5.18
N ALA A 151 -12.71 -13.60 3.99
CA ALA A 151 -12.75 -12.47 3.07
C ALA A 151 -14.16 -12.23 2.48
N TRP A 152 -14.49 -10.94 2.29
CA TRP A 152 -15.49 -10.46 1.36
C TRP A 152 -14.79 -10.08 0.06
N TYR A 153 -15.09 -10.79 -1.04
CA TYR A 153 -14.43 -10.63 -2.34
C TYR A 153 -15.44 -10.90 -3.48
N ALA A 154 -15.09 -10.70 -4.73
CA ALA A 154 -16.01 -10.74 -5.86
C ALA A 154 -16.93 -11.98 -5.94
N ALA A 155 -16.53 -13.13 -5.38
CA ALA A 155 -17.36 -14.31 -5.41
C ALA A 155 -18.45 -14.37 -4.32
N ASN A 156 -18.42 -13.49 -3.31
CA ASN A 156 -19.34 -13.54 -2.18
C ASN A 156 -19.73 -12.18 -1.58
N SER A 157 -19.28 -11.07 -2.19
CA SER A 157 -19.52 -9.71 -1.69
C SER A 157 -20.83 -9.09 -2.16
N GLU A 158 -21.53 -9.71 -3.15
CA GLU A 158 -22.75 -9.15 -3.75
C GLU A 158 -22.51 -7.72 -4.31
N ASP A 159 -21.32 -7.48 -4.87
CA ASP A 159 -20.88 -6.21 -5.47
C ASP A 159 -20.91 -5.00 -4.51
N GLU A 160 -20.73 -5.23 -3.21
CA GLU A 160 -20.67 -4.15 -2.21
C GLU A 160 -19.72 -4.47 -1.04
N THR A 161 -19.36 -3.43 -0.26
CA THR A 161 -18.69 -3.62 1.04
C THR A 161 -19.68 -4.18 2.06
N HIS A 162 -19.16 -4.81 3.11
CA HIS A 162 -19.96 -5.37 4.20
C HIS A 162 -19.60 -4.74 5.55
N PRO A 163 -20.47 -4.80 6.57
CA PRO A 163 -20.12 -4.41 7.93
C PRO A 163 -18.85 -5.12 8.38
N VAL A 164 -17.93 -4.37 8.99
CA VAL A 164 -16.65 -4.90 9.44
C VAL A 164 -16.82 -6.03 10.46
N GLY A 165 -15.92 -7.00 10.44
CA GLY A 165 -15.90 -8.07 11.46
C GLY A 165 -16.89 -9.21 11.26
N GLN A 166 -17.49 -9.36 10.10
CA GLN A 166 -18.45 -10.44 9.83
C GLN A 166 -17.78 -11.75 9.38
N LYS A 167 -16.56 -11.69 8.88
CA LYS A 167 -15.77 -12.88 8.54
C LYS A 167 -14.91 -13.31 9.73
N ASN A 168 -14.27 -14.47 9.62
CA ASN A 168 -13.39 -14.95 10.69
C ASN A 168 -12.14 -14.07 10.79
N PRO A 169 -11.67 -13.77 12.00
CA PRO A 169 -10.42 -13.04 12.20
C PRO A 169 -9.22 -13.94 11.92
N ASN A 170 -8.07 -13.31 11.70
CA ASN A 170 -6.80 -14.04 11.73
C ASN A 170 -6.42 -14.48 13.16
N ALA A 171 -5.29 -15.20 13.31
CA ALA A 171 -4.86 -15.76 14.59
C ALA A 171 -4.58 -14.72 15.70
N TRP A 172 -4.38 -13.44 15.34
CA TRP A 172 -4.19 -12.34 16.29
C TRP A 172 -5.47 -11.54 16.55
N GLY A 173 -6.59 -11.93 15.97
CA GLY A 173 -7.90 -11.30 16.19
C GLY A 173 -8.17 -10.08 15.30
N LEU A 174 -7.43 -9.90 14.23
CA LEU A 174 -7.71 -8.87 13.20
C LEU A 174 -8.70 -9.40 12.17
N TYR A 175 -9.66 -8.58 11.83
CA TYR A 175 -10.69 -8.86 10.85
C TYR A 175 -10.41 -8.10 9.55
N ASP A 176 -10.98 -8.62 8.46
CA ASP A 176 -11.02 -7.96 7.15
C ASP A 176 -9.62 -7.52 6.65
N THR A 177 -8.57 -8.28 7.03
CA THR A 177 -7.22 -8.12 6.48
C THR A 177 -7.10 -8.72 5.09
N GLN A 178 -8.16 -9.36 4.62
CA GLN A 178 -8.33 -9.93 3.30
C GLN A 178 -9.76 -9.65 2.85
N GLY A 179 -9.91 -8.89 1.75
CA GLY A 179 -11.22 -8.49 1.23
C GLY A 179 -11.83 -7.29 1.93
N ASN A 180 -13.11 -7.08 1.73
CA ASN A 180 -13.91 -5.91 2.05
C ASN A 180 -13.38 -4.67 1.34
N VAL A 181 -12.42 -3.92 1.91
CA VAL A 181 -11.72 -2.86 1.18
C VAL A 181 -10.21 -3.05 1.21
N ARG A 182 -9.54 -2.66 0.14
CA ARG A 182 -8.08 -2.47 0.16
C ARG A 182 -7.74 -1.34 1.12
N GLU A 183 -6.53 -1.36 1.68
CA GLU A 183 -6.15 -0.45 2.73
C GLU A 183 -4.92 0.38 2.37
N TRP A 184 -5.03 1.71 2.52
CA TRP A 184 -3.88 2.60 2.44
C TRP A 184 -2.87 2.28 3.54
N VAL A 185 -1.61 2.14 3.15
CA VAL A 185 -0.48 2.09 4.08
C VAL A 185 0.41 3.33 3.92
N SER A 186 1.34 3.57 4.85
CA SER A 186 2.19 4.78 4.83
C SER A 186 3.15 4.79 3.66
N ASP A 187 3.59 3.62 3.22
CA ASP A 187 4.68 3.43 2.27
C ASP A 187 4.34 3.94 0.87
N LEU A 188 5.40 4.26 0.15
CA LEU A 188 5.39 4.48 -1.28
C LEU A 188 5.90 3.22 -1.99
N TYR A 189 5.52 3.06 -3.24
CA TYR A 189 5.82 1.87 -4.02
C TYR A 189 7.10 2.03 -4.85
N THR A 190 7.92 1.01 -4.87
CA THR A 190 8.84 0.69 -5.96
C THR A 190 8.83 -0.82 -6.18
N ALA A 191 8.88 -1.26 -7.45
CA ALA A 191 8.78 -2.66 -7.83
C ALA A 191 9.91 -3.52 -7.23
N ASN A 192 11.09 -2.95 -7.01
CA ASN A 192 12.27 -3.65 -6.52
C ASN A 192 12.58 -3.34 -5.04
N TYR A 193 11.65 -2.76 -4.29
CA TYR A 193 11.90 -2.36 -2.89
C TYR A 193 12.35 -3.54 -2.03
N TYR A 194 11.73 -4.69 -2.18
CA TYR A 194 12.04 -5.88 -1.35
C TYR A 194 13.48 -6.39 -1.51
N SER A 195 14.13 -6.11 -2.65
CA SER A 195 15.56 -6.43 -2.85
C SER A 195 16.50 -5.57 -2.00
N ASN A 196 16.04 -4.41 -1.54
CA ASN A 196 16.82 -3.40 -0.84
C ASN A 196 16.17 -2.96 0.48
N SER A 197 15.09 -3.61 0.91
CA SER A 197 14.38 -3.29 2.13
C SER A 197 15.28 -3.44 3.35
N PRO A 198 15.29 -2.47 4.28
CA PRO A 198 15.92 -2.66 5.58
C PRO A 198 15.32 -3.87 6.31
N ALA A 199 16.17 -4.62 7.01
CA ALA A 199 15.70 -5.79 7.77
C ALA A 199 14.88 -5.41 9.00
N ALA A 200 15.08 -4.21 9.58
CA ALA A 200 14.38 -3.74 10.76
C ALA A 200 13.48 -2.55 10.44
N ASP A 201 12.21 -2.65 10.86
CA ASP A 201 11.18 -1.60 10.76
C ASP A 201 11.15 -0.87 9.39
N PRO A 202 11.05 -1.58 8.24
CA PRO A 202 11.04 -0.93 6.93
C PRO A 202 9.81 -0.01 6.79
N THR A 203 10.04 1.16 6.16
CA THR A 203 9.04 2.23 5.99
C THR A 203 8.78 2.58 4.52
N GLY A 204 9.16 1.69 3.62
CA GLY A 204 9.12 1.96 2.18
C GLY A 204 10.33 2.76 1.69
N PRO A 205 10.43 2.99 0.39
CA PRO A 205 11.52 3.77 -0.19
C PRO A 205 11.41 5.25 0.22
N GLU A 206 12.55 5.85 0.53
CA GLU A 206 12.64 7.30 0.75
C GLU A 206 12.66 8.04 -0.58
N PHE A 207 11.63 8.83 -0.86
CA PHE A 207 11.57 9.75 -1.99
C PHE A 207 11.84 11.17 -1.52
N GLY A 208 12.94 11.75 -1.97
CA GLY A 208 13.17 13.20 -1.88
C GLY A 208 14.12 13.70 -0.82
N ALA A 209 15.31 13.12 -0.74
CA ALA A 209 16.49 13.93 -0.48
C ALA A 209 17.30 13.95 -1.77
N ARG A 210 17.09 14.94 -2.65
CA ARG A 210 18.10 15.27 -3.64
C ARG A 210 19.40 15.49 -2.88
N GLY A 211 20.29 14.48 -2.94
CA GLY A 211 21.69 14.48 -2.63
C GLY A 211 22.16 15.48 -1.57
N ARG A 212 21.94 15.20 -0.29
CA ARG A 212 22.96 15.59 0.69
C ARG A 212 24.01 14.50 0.62
N GLY A 213 25.13 14.87 -0.07
CA GLY A 213 26.28 14.00 -0.25
C GLY A 213 26.69 13.36 1.07
N GLY A 214 27.01 12.07 1.00
CA GLY A 214 27.59 11.32 2.10
C GLY A 214 28.86 12.01 2.62
N PRO A 215 29.22 11.81 3.90
CA PRO A 215 30.42 12.36 4.48
C PRO A 215 31.65 11.61 3.93
N GLY A 216 32.36 12.22 2.97
CA GLY A 216 33.59 11.62 2.48
C GLY A 216 34.10 12.17 1.14
N GLY A 217 34.42 13.45 1.05
CA GLY A 217 35.18 14.03 -0.04
C GLY A 217 35.87 15.29 0.44
N GLY A 218 37.13 15.15 0.83
CA GLY A 218 37.99 16.24 1.24
C GLY A 218 38.22 17.27 0.11
N PRO A 219 38.68 18.50 0.44
CA PRO A 219 38.84 19.57 -0.52
C PRO A 219 40.01 19.33 -1.46
N GLY A 220 39.75 19.25 -2.76
CA GLY A 220 40.76 19.31 -3.81
C GLY A 220 41.09 20.78 -4.12
N PRO A 221 42.35 21.11 -4.48
CA PRO A 221 42.81 22.49 -4.61
C PRO A 221 42.33 23.18 -5.87
N GLY A 222 42.09 24.48 -5.74
CA GLY A 222 41.49 25.36 -6.72
C GLY A 222 42.30 25.52 -8.03
N GLY A 223 41.55 25.78 -9.09
CA GLY A 223 42.03 26.29 -10.37
C GLY A 223 41.32 27.62 -10.69
N PRO A 224 42.00 28.57 -11.36
CA PRO A 224 41.60 29.98 -11.42
C PRO A 224 40.57 30.29 -12.49
N GLY A 225 39.87 31.36 -12.29
CA GLY A 225 38.70 31.88 -12.99
C GLY A 225 38.88 32.25 -14.45
N GLY A 226 37.75 32.34 -15.12
CA GLY A 226 37.53 32.98 -16.41
C GLY A 226 36.24 33.79 -16.38
N PRO A 227 36.22 34.98 -17.00
CA PRO A 227 35.17 35.98 -16.83
C PRO A 227 34.11 35.96 -17.90
N GLY A 228 32.90 36.29 -17.50
CA GLY A 228 31.96 37.14 -18.29
C GLY A 228 31.15 36.50 -19.41
N GLY A 229 29.85 36.49 -19.22
CA GLY A 229 28.86 36.33 -20.28
C GLY A 229 27.51 36.89 -19.85
N ARG A 230 27.20 38.10 -20.27
CA ARG A 230 25.89 38.79 -20.09
C ARG A 230 24.85 38.26 -21.05
N GLY A 231 23.62 38.19 -20.60
CA GLY A 231 22.43 38.60 -21.35
C GLY A 231 21.62 37.48 -22.00
N GLY A 232 20.34 37.46 -21.68
CA GLY A 232 19.33 36.70 -22.41
C GLY A 232 17.98 36.70 -21.70
N ARG A 233 17.13 37.60 -22.12
CA ARG A 233 15.73 37.85 -21.77
C ARG A 233 14.85 36.62 -21.81
N GLY A 234 13.95 36.51 -20.82
CA GLY A 234 12.48 36.38 -20.93
C GLY A 234 11.93 35.30 -21.87
N GLY A 235 11.31 34.33 -21.28
CA GLY A 235 10.36 33.43 -21.88
C GLY A 235 9.48 32.86 -20.80
N GLN A 236 8.36 33.53 -20.49
CA GLN A 236 7.23 32.95 -19.79
C GLN A 236 6.64 31.88 -20.72
N GLN A 237 6.91 30.62 -20.44
CA GLN A 237 6.07 29.52 -20.91
C GLN A 237 5.14 29.16 -19.77
N GLY A 238 3.88 29.61 -19.89
CA GLY A 238 2.76 29.15 -19.11
C GLY A 238 2.60 27.64 -19.32
N GLY A 239 2.92 26.86 -18.31
CA GLY A 239 2.56 25.46 -18.26
C GLY A 239 1.04 25.40 -18.17
N ASN A 240 0.37 24.92 -19.21
CA ASN A 240 -1.03 24.56 -19.16
C ASN A 240 -1.19 23.43 -18.15
N ALA A 241 -1.76 23.73 -16.99
CA ALA A 241 -2.28 22.71 -16.10
C ALA A 241 -3.39 21.94 -16.85
N PRO A 242 -3.48 20.62 -16.69
CA PRO A 242 -4.59 19.87 -17.27
C PRO A 242 -5.92 20.43 -16.73
N PRO A 243 -6.99 20.45 -17.55
CA PRO A 243 -8.28 20.94 -17.13
C PRO A 243 -8.79 20.12 -15.93
N PRO A 244 -9.51 20.74 -14.97
CA PRO A 244 -10.07 20.02 -13.83
C PRO A 244 -11.03 18.93 -14.34
N PHE A 245 -11.03 17.78 -13.68
CA PHE A 245 -11.96 16.68 -13.95
C PHE A 245 -13.41 17.20 -13.91
N PRO A 246 -14.28 16.78 -14.84
CA PRO A 246 -15.68 17.14 -14.77
C PRO A 246 -16.29 16.61 -13.50
N PRO A 247 -17.23 17.36 -12.88
CA PRO A 247 -17.98 16.87 -11.74
C PRO A 247 -18.68 15.56 -12.11
N GLY A 248 -18.67 14.61 -11.17
CA GLY A 248 -19.41 13.36 -11.31
C GLY A 248 -20.92 13.62 -11.54
N PRO A 249 -21.68 12.59 -11.97
CA PRO A 249 -23.09 12.75 -12.24
C PRO A 249 -23.82 13.19 -10.96
N PRO A 250 -24.86 14.06 -11.08
CA PRO A 250 -25.60 14.56 -9.93
C PRO A 250 -26.31 13.40 -9.20
N PRO A 251 -26.54 13.52 -7.87
CA PRO A 251 -27.35 12.55 -7.12
C PRO A 251 -28.72 12.35 -7.80
N GLY A 252 -29.07 11.11 -8.11
CA GLY A 252 -30.32 10.78 -8.81
C GLY A 252 -30.22 10.74 -10.35
N ALA A 253 -29.04 10.83 -10.92
CA ALA A 253 -28.83 10.67 -12.36
C ALA A 253 -29.34 9.30 -12.85
N SER A 254 -30.04 9.29 -14.00
CA SER A 254 -30.47 8.05 -14.64
C SER A 254 -29.25 7.19 -15.05
N GLN A 255 -29.46 5.89 -15.19
CA GLN A 255 -28.42 4.96 -15.61
C GLN A 255 -27.74 5.40 -16.92
N GLN A 256 -28.50 5.98 -17.86
CA GLN A 256 -27.97 6.51 -19.12
C GLN A 256 -27.06 7.73 -18.88
N GLN A 257 -27.42 8.63 -17.98
CA GLN A 257 -26.60 9.79 -17.62
C GLN A 257 -25.30 9.39 -16.92
N GLN A 258 -25.34 8.32 -16.11
CA GLN A 258 -24.13 7.74 -15.50
C GLN A 258 -23.20 7.14 -16.55
N ILE A 259 -23.76 6.40 -17.52
CA ILE A 259 -23.00 5.82 -18.65
C ILE A 259 -22.35 6.92 -19.49
N ASP A 260 -23.08 8.00 -19.80
CA ASP A 260 -22.57 9.10 -20.61
C ASP A 260 -21.46 9.88 -19.86
N ALA A 261 -21.61 10.06 -18.54
CA ALA A 261 -20.57 10.66 -17.69
C ALA A 261 -19.30 9.80 -17.65
N LEU A 262 -19.44 8.49 -17.51
CA LEU A 262 -18.32 7.54 -17.56
C LEU A 262 -17.63 7.52 -18.93
N ARG A 263 -18.38 7.59 -20.03
CA ARG A 263 -17.83 7.68 -21.39
C ARG A 263 -16.99 8.95 -21.56
N LEU A 264 -17.48 10.08 -21.06
CA LEU A 264 -16.75 11.35 -21.09
C LEU A 264 -15.45 11.27 -20.28
N GLN A 265 -15.50 10.63 -19.11
CA GLN A 265 -14.34 10.42 -18.26
C GLN A 265 -13.30 9.51 -18.92
N VAL A 266 -13.73 8.43 -19.57
CA VAL A 266 -12.86 7.53 -20.35
C VAL A 266 -12.22 8.28 -21.50
N GLN A 267 -12.97 9.13 -22.21
CA GLN A 267 -12.46 9.92 -23.33
C GLN A 267 -11.39 10.94 -22.87
N GLN A 268 -11.57 11.55 -21.70
CA GLN A 268 -10.57 12.45 -21.12
C GLN A 268 -9.30 11.69 -20.70
N LEU A 269 -9.44 10.56 -20.04
CA LEU A 269 -8.30 9.71 -19.69
C LEU A 269 -7.53 9.26 -20.94
N GLN A 270 -8.21 8.95 -22.04
CA GLN A 270 -7.56 8.62 -23.31
C GLN A 270 -6.77 9.82 -23.89
N GLN A 271 -7.28 11.02 -23.77
CA GLN A 271 -6.58 12.25 -24.21
C GLN A 271 -5.36 12.53 -23.32
N GLU A 272 -5.49 12.32 -22.01
CA GLU A 272 -4.38 12.50 -21.06
C GLU A 272 -3.27 11.46 -21.30
N VAL A 273 -3.63 10.21 -21.53
CA VAL A 273 -2.69 9.14 -21.91
C VAL A 273 -1.99 9.48 -23.23
N GLN A 274 -2.72 10.02 -24.22
CA GLN A 274 -2.13 10.44 -25.49
C GLN A 274 -1.20 11.65 -25.32
N PHE A 275 -1.57 12.61 -24.48
CA PHE A 275 -0.71 13.76 -24.13
C PHE A 275 0.58 13.31 -23.43
N LEU A 276 0.48 12.40 -22.46
CA LEU A 276 1.65 11.83 -21.77
C LEU A 276 2.53 11.02 -22.72
N ARG A 277 1.95 10.24 -23.63
CA ARG A 277 2.70 9.55 -24.70
C ARG A 277 3.48 10.52 -25.58
N ASN A 278 2.85 11.60 -26.02
CA ASN A 278 3.51 12.61 -26.82
C ASN A 278 4.65 13.33 -26.08
N GLN A 279 4.58 13.45 -24.75
CA GLN A 279 5.69 13.98 -23.94
C GLN A 279 6.85 12.97 -23.83
N ILE A 280 6.56 11.68 -23.81
CA ILE A 280 7.57 10.61 -23.74
C ILE A 280 8.25 10.46 -25.10
N ASP A 281 7.50 10.50 -26.20
CA ASP A 281 8.00 10.33 -27.56
C ASP A 281 8.66 11.60 -28.13
N GLY A 282 8.46 12.77 -27.51
CA GLY A 282 9.03 14.06 -27.92
C GLY A 282 10.44 14.37 -27.39
N GLY A 283 11.12 13.41 -26.76
CA GLY A 283 12.52 13.55 -26.35
C GLY A 283 13.47 13.58 -27.57
N PRO A 284 14.61 14.33 -27.49
CA PRO A 284 15.54 14.44 -28.63
C PRO A 284 16.11 13.08 -29.03
N PRO A 285 16.30 12.82 -30.32
CA PRO A 285 16.78 11.53 -30.82
C PRO A 285 18.22 11.26 -30.34
N ARG A 286 18.38 10.25 -29.51
CA ARG A 286 19.70 9.70 -29.16
C ARG A 286 20.13 8.76 -30.27
N GLY A 287 20.93 9.28 -31.19
CA GLY A 287 21.64 8.47 -32.16
C GLY A 287 22.88 7.80 -31.56
N GLY A 288 22.98 6.50 -31.75
CA GLY A 288 24.19 5.70 -31.52
C GLY A 288 23.94 4.26 -31.96
N PRO A 289 24.86 3.64 -32.76
CA PRO A 289 24.60 2.35 -33.42
C PRO A 289 24.89 1.16 -32.51
N GLY A 290 23.99 0.21 -32.59
CA GLY A 290 24.07 -1.24 -32.49
C GLY A 290 25.14 -1.94 -31.65
N GLY A 291 24.64 -2.72 -30.65
CA GLY A 291 25.31 -3.88 -30.08
C GLY A 291 24.33 -5.05 -29.98
N PRO A 292 24.75 -6.31 -30.17
CA PRO A 292 23.87 -7.45 -30.39
C PRO A 292 23.30 -8.07 -29.09
N GLY A 293 21.99 -8.33 -29.13
CA GLY A 293 21.31 -9.48 -28.58
C GLY A 293 21.57 -9.89 -27.12
N GLY A 294 20.75 -9.38 -26.19
CA GLY A 294 20.48 -10.05 -24.90
C GLY A 294 19.13 -10.76 -24.97
N PRO A 295 18.89 -11.86 -24.20
CA PRO A 295 17.66 -12.64 -24.28
C PRO A 295 16.46 -11.83 -23.84
N ALA A 296 15.37 -11.95 -24.60
CA ALA A 296 14.06 -11.36 -24.31
C ALA A 296 13.60 -11.78 -22.91
N ARG A 297 13.44 -10.82 -22.00
CA ARG A 297 12.74 -11.02 -20.73
C ARG A 297 11.26 -11.13 -21.04
N GLY A 298 10.69 -12.30 -20.78
CA GLY A 298 9.25 -12.51 -20.87
C GLY A 298 8.53 -11.56 -19.90
N GLY A 299 7.81 -10.58 -20.45
CA GLY A 299 6.99 -9.67 -19.67
C GLY A 299 5.78 -10.44 -19.09
N GLY A 300 5.71 -10.56 -17.77
CA GLY A 300 4.51 -11.02 -17.08
C GLY A 300 3.39 -9.96 -17.23
N ILE A 301 2.14 -10.38 -17.15
CA ILE A 301 0.98 -9.50 -17.18
C ILE A 301 0.54 -9.28 -15.73
N GLY A 302 0.46 -8.04 -15.26
CA GLY A 302 -0.09 -7.67 -13.97
C GLY A 302 -1.62 -7.87 -13.87
N PRO A 303 -2.20 -7.74 -12.68
CA PRO A 303 -3.58 -8.18 -12.39
C PRO A 303 -4.69 -7.53 -13.22
N ASN A 304 -4.45 -6.43 -13.90
CA ASN A 304 -5.43 -5.76 -14.78
C ASN A 304 -5.06 -5.84 -16.26
N GLY A 305 -4.29 -6.85 -16.68
CA GLY A 305 -3.85 -7.01 -18.07
C GLY A 305 -2.79 -5.98 -18.51
N VAL A 306 -2.22 -5.21 -17.60
CA VAL A 306 -1.13 -4.27 -17.87
C VAL A 306 0.19 -5.04 -17.82
N PRO A 307 1.01 -5.01 -18.88
CA PRO A 307 2.32 -5.64 -18.87
C PRO A 307 3.20 -5.11 -17.73
N LEU A 308 3.91 -5.99 -17.03
CA LEU A 308 4.77 -5.64 -15.89
C LEU A 308 5.96 -4.76 -16.29
N ASP A 309 6.36 -4.78 -17.56
CA ASP A 309 7.35 -3.87 -18.14
C ASP A 309 6.82 -2.43 -18.32
N ALA A 310 5.51 -2.24 -18.38
CA ALA A 310 4.90 -0.92 -18.29
C ALA A 310 4.93 -0.33 -16.86
N ILE A 311 5.22 -1.16 -15.84
CA ILE A 311 5.34 -0.73 -14.43
C ILE A 311 6.67 -0.02 -14.17
N ASP A 312 7.73 -0.38 -14.88
CA ASP A 312 9.05 0.27 -14.78
C ASP A 312 9.05 1.76 -15.20
N GLY A 313 7.99 2.20 -15.90
CA GLY A 313 7.78 3.59 -16.29
C GLY A 313 6.79 4.38 -15.40
N LEU A 314 6.19 3.75 -14.37
CA LEU A 314 5.31 4.47 -13.45
C LEU A 314 6.12 5.45 -12.59
N PRO A 315 5.55 6.65 -12.29
CA PRO A 315 6.23 7.60 -11.43
C PRO A 315 6.57 6.94 -10.09
N THR A 316 7.84 6.96 -9.73
CA THR A 316 8.32 6.54 -8.42
C THR A 316 7.59 7.35 -7.36
N GLY A 317 6.94 6.69 -6.40
CA GLY A 317 6.24 7.38 -5.33
C GLY A 317 4.73 7.23 -5.31
N LEU A 318 4.14 6.29 -6.06
CA LEU A 318 2.73 5.95 -5.87
C LEU A 318 2.49 5.29 -4.51
N PRO A 319 1.37 5.58 -3.85
CA PRO A 319 1.00 4.92 -2.60
C PRO A 319 0.82 3.42 -2.75
N VAL A 320 1.14 2.66 -1.70
CA VAL A 320 0.82 1.24 -1.61
C VAL A 320 -0.55 1.05 -0.97
N VAL A 321 -1.34 0.10 -1.48
CA VAL A 321 -2.54 -0.46 -0.85
C VAL A 321 -2.41 -1.97 -0.70
N ARG A 322 -3.06 -2.53 0.33
CA ARG A 322 -2.94 -3.94 0.72
C ARG A 322 -4.33 -4.55 0.95
N GLY A 323 -4.43 -5.87 0.99
CA GLY A 323 -5.58 -6.61 1.53
C GLY A 323 -6.60 -7.14 0.54
N GLY A 324 -6.61 -6.68 -0.70
CA GLY A 324 -7.68 -6.99 -1.66
C GLY A 324 -9.00 -6.28 -1.34
N GLY A 325 -9.91 -6.22 -2.27
CA GLY A 325 -11.20 -5.55 -2.14
C GLY A 325 -12.39 -6.45 -2.49
N TRP A 326 -13.59 -5.97 -2.20
CA TRP A 326 -14.86 -6.67 -2.42
C TRP A 326 -15.10 -6.99 -3.90
N ASP A 327 -14.57 -6.19 -4.82
CA ASP A 327 -14.73 -6.32 -6.28
C ASP A 327 -13.65 -7.20 -6.94
N GLN A 328 -12.68 -7.70 -6.18
CA GLN A 328 -11.53 -8.44 -6.71
C GLN A 328 -11.65 -9.95 -6.52
N SER A 329 -11.06 -10.71 -7.45
CA SER A 329 -11.02 -12.18 -7.38
C SER A 329 -10.05 -12.69 -6.30
N GLY A 330 -10.11 -14.01 -6.02
CA GLY A 330 -9.36 -14.66 -4.94
C GLY A 330 -7.86 -14.36 -4.88
N PRO A 331 -7.10 -14.46 -6.00
CA PRO A 331 -5.66 -14.20 -6.00
C PRO A 331 -5.26 -12.82 -5.48
N PHE A 332 -6.14 -11.84 -5.59
CA PHE A 332 -5.89 -10.48 -5.09
C PHE A 332 -6.04 -10.34 -3.57
N GLN A 333 -6.63 -11.34 -2.91
CA GLN A 333 -6.85 -11.34 -1.46
C GLN A 333 -5.65 -11.87 -0.67
N ARG A 334 -4.55 -12.27 -1.34
CA ARG A 334 -3.36 -12.80 -0.67
C ARG A 334 -2.72 -11.76 0.25
N VAL A 335 -2.27 -12.20 1.43
CA VAL A 335 -1.64 -11.30 2.41
C VAL A 335 -0.36 -10.63 1.89
N SER A 336 0.31 -11.20 0.88
CA SER A 336 1.50 -10.65 0.23
C SER A 336 1.18 -9.71 -0.93
N ALA A 337 -0.04 -9.72 -1.47
CA ALA A 337 -0.41 -8.93 -2.64
C ALA A 337 -0.25 -7.42 -2.39
N ARG A 338 0.38 -6.72 -3.34
CA ARG A 338 0.71 -5.30 -3.30
C ARG A 338 0.09 -4.58 -4.49
N TYR A 339 -0.40 -3.37 -4.25
CA TYR A 339 -1.01 -2.55 -5.32
C TYR A 339 -0.53 -1.11 -5.21
N SER A 340 -0.31 -0.46 -6.35
CA SER A 340 0.26 0.89 -6.42
C SER A 340 -0.23 1.72 -7.60
N TYR A 341 -1.36 1.35 -8.19
CA TYR A 341 -1.86 2.02 -9.41
C TYR A 341 -2.58 3.35 -9.15
N TYR A 342 -2.65 3.79 -7.89
CA TYR A 342 -3.50 4.90 -7.47
C TYR A 342 -2.67 6.07 -6.96
N GLY A 343 -2.89 7.24 -7.53
CA GLY A 343 -2.32 8.47 -7.00
C GLY A 343 -2.85 8.80 -5.59
N PRO A 344 -2.14 9.63 -4.80
CA PRO A 344 -2.51 9.92 -3.40
C PRO A 344 -3.82 10.69 -3.25
N THR A 345 -4.36 11.26 -4.34
CA THR A 345 -5.62 12.00 -4.40
C THR A 345 -6.79 11.18 -4.94
N LEU A 346 -6.52 9.99 -5.50
CA LEU A 346 -7.55 9.16 -6.11
C LEU A 346 -8.47 8.56 -5.05
N ARG A 347 -9.78 8.53 -5.33
CA ARG A 347 -10.83 7.94 -4.51
C ARG A 347 -11.46 6.79 -5.27
N VAL A 348 -11.52 5.61 -4.66
CA VAL A 348 -12.10 4.39 -5.26
C VAL A 348 -12.97 3.70 -4.22
N SER A 349 -14.09 3.11 -4.65
CA SER A 349 -15.10 2.51 -3.78
C SER A 349 -14.69 1.20 -3.11
N ASP A 350 -13.51 0.69 -3.44
CA ASP A 350 -12.92 -0.51 -2.85
C ASP A 350 -11.66 -0.23 -2.03
N ILE A 351 -11.36 1.06 -1.72
CA ILE A 351 -10.21 1.47 -0.91
C ILE A 351 -10.64 2.27 0.31
N GLY A 352 -10.26 1.77 1.47
CA GLY A 352 -10.34 2.38 2.77
C GLY A 352 -9.00 2.35 3.49
N PHE A 353 -9.00 2.20 4.80
CA PHE A 353 -7.77 2.10 5.61
C PHE A 353 -8.07 1.62 7.02
N ARG A 354 -7.02 1.14 7.70
CA ARG A 354 -6.99 1.00 9.16
C ARG A 354 -5.87 1.86 9.74
N VAL A 355 -5.92 2.13 11.04
CA VAL A 355 -4.92 2.95 11.71
C VAL A 355 -4.09 2.13 12.69
N VAL A 356 -2.85 2.60 12.90
CA VAL A 356 -1.97 2.18 13.98
C VAL A 356 -1.89 3.31 14.99
N ARG A 357 -1.80 2.97 16.29
CA ARG A 357 -1.49 3.93 17.34
C ARG A 357 -0.38 3.43 18.26
N GLN A 358 0.31 4.36 18.85
CA GLN A 358 1.32 4.13 19.87
C GLN A 358 1.13 5.13 21.01
N PRO A 359 1.37 4.75 22.29
CA PRO A 359 1.36 5.72 23.37
C PRO A 359 2.35 6.84 23.11
N VAL A 360 1.97 8.07 23.41
CA VAL A 360 2.89 9.20 23.42
C VAL A 360 3.83 8.99 24.60
N ALA A 361 5.15 8.99 24.37
CA ALA A 361 6.12 8.93 25.45
C ALA A 361 5.89 10.12 26.40
N GLN A 362 5.72 9.84 27.68
CA GLN A 362 5.62 10.85 28.73
C GLN A 362 6.96 11.49 28.99
#